data_097bb5fb761c269a24de38ed464ed254
#
_entry.id   097bb5fb761c269a24de38ed464ed254
#
_cell.length_a   1.000
_cell.length_b   1.000
_cell.length_c   1.000
_cell.angle_alpha   90.00
_cell.angle_beta   90.00
_cell.angle_gamma   90.00
#
_symmetry.space_group_name_H-M   'P 1'
#
loop_
_entity.id
_entity.type
_entity.pdbx_description
1 polymer ?
#
loop_
_entity_poly.entity_id
_entity_poly.type
_entity_poly.pdbx_seq_one_letter_code
_entity_poly.pdbx_strand_id
1 'polypeptide(L)'
;MVSFLTLTFAFSGGYHAMQKWEPNVLPKMIYEPIINISDIKIASTKTNVDWSKLTNISVIKFKKDYYYQCDLYDTETEKTQKKFINANTNILEKNIEIEYAQYLVFKFKKMLLSSTSNCCDVENSETFNPNFKLKTSAVLTDFDKREYGFVNKRLPVVKLEYNSDDGTTYYIETSTSRLASIINNDTRREGYSFAIFHKFLLMEWAGRNIRDFMTIISALGILVVSVLGLILFMRRK
;
A
#
# COMPACT_ATOMS: atom_id res chain seq x y z
N MET A 1 34.85 -2.09 -14.42
CA MET A 1 33.94 -2.02 -13.26
C MET A 1 33.09 -0.75 -13.22
N VAL A 2 33.67 0.47 -13.25
CA VAL A 2 32.94 1.74 -13.25
C VAL A 2 31.95 1.84 -14.42
N SER A 3 32.37 1.49 -15.64
CA SER A 3 31.47 1.52 -16.82
C SER A 3 30.24 0.62 -16.67
N PHE A 4 30.41 -0.55 -16.05
CA PHE A 4 29.31 -1.46 -15.77
C PHE A 4 28.32 -0.85 -14.76
N LEU A 5 28.82 -0.27 -13.67
CA LEU A 5 28.02 0.42 -12.67
C LEU A 5 27.25 1.62 -13.29
N THR A 6 27.94 2.43 -14.11
CA THR A 6 27.30 3.55 -14.81
C THR A 6 26.15 3.07 -15.70
N LEU A 7 26.35 1.98 -16.42
CA LEU A 7 25.35 1.40 -17.31
C LEU A 7 24.14 0.83 -16.54
N THR A 8 24.39 0.13 -15.43
CA THR A 8 23.31 -0.42 -14.59
C THR A 8 22.49 0.69 -13.90
N PHE A 9 23.14 1.76 -13.41
CA PHE A 9 22.44 2.91 -12.84
C PHE A 9 21.64 3.66 -13.91
N ALA A 10 22.21 3.90 -15.09
CA ALA A 10 21.52 4.56 -16.19
C ALA A 10 20.31 3.74 -16.68
N PHE A 11 20.47 2.43 -16.84
CA PHE A 11 19.38 1.54 -17.24
C PHE A 11 18.25 1.52 -16.21
N SER A 12 18.57 1.33 -14.93
CA SER A 12 17.57 1.28 -13.88
C SER A 12 16.89 2.63 -13.67
N GLY A 13 17.65 3.75 -13.75
CA GLY A 13 17.09 5.10 -13.69
C GLY A 13 16.19 5.42 -14.87
N GLY A 14 16.59 5.04 -16.10
CA GLY A 14 15.77 5.19 -17.29
C GLY A 14 14.48 4.37 -17.23
N TYR A 15 14.58 3.11 -16.81
CA TYR A 15 13.40 2.25 -16.61
C TYR A 15 12.43 2.83 -15.57
N HIS A 16 12.93 3.34 -14.45
CA HIS A 16 12.12 4.02 -13.44
C HIS A 16 11.46 5.29 -13.98
N ALA A 17 12.18 6.10 -14.79
CA ALA A 17 11.61 7.30 -15.41
C ALA A 17 10.52 6.96 -16.42
N MET A 18 10.71 5.92 -17.25
CA MET A 18 9.71 5.47 -18.21
C MET A 18 8.40 5.01 -17.55
N GLN A 19 8.49 4.29 -16.44
CA GLN A 19 7.32 3.85 -15.68
C GLN A 19 6.52 5.03 -15.07
N LYS A 20 7.17 6.16 -14.80
CA LYS A 20 6.53 7.37 -14.28
C LYS A 20 6.03 8.32 -15.36
N TRP A 21 6.38 8.09 -16.61
CA TRP A 21 5.93 8.92 -17.74
C TRP A 21 4.43 8.72 -18.03
N GLU A 22 3.92 7.55 -17.77
CA GLU A 22 2.48 7.33 -17.66
C GLU A 22 2.10 7.54 -16.18
N PRO A 23 1.48 8.66 -15.83
CA PRO A 23 1.12 8.92 -14.45
C PRO A 23 -0.01 8.00 -14.03
N ASN A 24 0.31 6.79 -13.64
CA ASN A 24 -0.53 6.00 -12.73
C ASN A 24 -0.55 6.68 -11.36
N VAL A 25 -0.82 7.99 -11.36
CA VAL A 25 -1.14 8.70 -10.13
C VAL A 25 -2.52 8.23 -9.75
N LEU A 26 -2.55 7.10 -9.06
CA LEU A 26 -3.75 6.69 -8.37
C LEU A 26 -4.09 7.82 -7.41
N PRO A 27 -5.25 8.48 -7.61
CA PRO A 27 -5.66 9.52 -6.69
C PRO A 27 -5.69 8.91 -5.28
N LYS A 28 -5.41 9.71 -4.27
CA LYS A 28 -5.60 9.30 -2.88
C LYS A 28 -7.08 8.99 -2.70
N MET A 29 -7.44 7.73 -2.86
CA MET A 29 -8.82 7.31 -2.75
C MET A 29 -9.14 7.08 -1.29
N ILE A 30 -10.10 7.84 -0.80
CA ILE A 30 -10.69 7.70 0.53
C ILE A 30 -12.17 7.45 0.34
N TYR A 31 -12.70 6.46 1.03
CA TYR A 31 -14.13 6.20 1.06
C TYR A 31 -14.75 6.91 2.25
N GLU A 32 -15.52 7.95 1.98
CA GLU A 32 -16.22 8.76 2.98
C GLU A 32 -17.74 8.60 2.80
N PRO A 33 -18.35 7.58 3.42
CA PRO A 33 -19.78 7.40 3.35
C PRO A 33 -20.52 8.45 4.19
N ILE A 34 -21.71 8.82 3.76
CA ILE A 34 -22.61 9.60 4.60
C ILE A 34 -23.08 8.72 5.77
N ILE A 35 -22.76 9.15 6.98
CA ILE A 35 -23.14 8.49 8.23
C ILE A 35 -24.24 9.30 8.92
N ASN A 36 -25.42 8.71 9.03
CA ASN A 36 -26.50 9.31 9.80
C ASN A 36 -26.39 8.88 11.26
N ILE A 37 -26.19 9.82 12.15
CA ILE A 37 -26.01 9.54 13.59
C ILE A 37 -27.24 8.88 14.20
N SER A 38 -28.45 9.18 13.72
CA SER A 38 -29.69 8.54 14.13
C SER A 38 -29.74 7.03 13.93
N ASP A 39 -28.96 6.53 12.97
CA ASP A 39 -28.93 5.10 12.62
C ASP A 39 -27.94 4.31 13.49
N ILE A 40 -27.19 4.99 14.35
CA ILE A 40 -26.13 4.39 15.17
C ILE A 40 -26.63 4.25 16.59
N LYS A 41 -26.70 3.02 17.08
CA LYS A 41 -26.95 2.76 18.50
C LYS A 41 -25.64 2.87 19.27
N ILE A 42 -25.70 3.46 20.48
CA ILE A 42 -24.52 3.58 21.34
C ILE A 42 -24.06 2.17 21.71
N ALA A 43 -22.76 1.90 21.53
CA ALA A 43 -22.16 0.62 21.87
C ALA A 43 -22.40 0.29 23.36
N SER A 44 -22.93 -0.90 23.62
CA SER A 44 -23.09 -1.39 24.99
C SER A 44 -21.72 -1.86 25.52
N THR A 45 -21.44 -1.53 26.78
CA THR A 45 -20.26 -2.02 27.51
C THR A 45 -20.28 -3.54 27.76
N LYS A 46 -21.38 -4.23 27.40
CA LYS A 46 -21.51 -5.68 27.54
C LYS A 46 -20.80 -6.51 26.47
N THR A 47 -20.05 -5.88 25.56
CA THR A 47 -19.22 -6.61 24.57
C THR A 47 -17.96 -7.16 25.23
N ASN A 48 -17.52 -8.36 24.79
CA ASN A 48 -16.26 -8.99 25.24
C ASN A 48 -15.02 -8.26 24.67
N VAL A 49 -14.94 -6.96 24.93
CA VAL A 49 -13.82 -6.10 24.57
C VAL A 49 -13.20 -5.57 25.82
N ASP A 50 -11.89 -5.71 25.95
CA ASP A 50 -11.16 -5.07 27.03
C ASP A 50 -11.01 -3.56 26.74
N TRP A 51 -11.96 -2.80 27.27
CA TRP A 51 -12.05 -1.34 27.07
C TRP A 51 -10.86 -0.58 27.69
N SER A 52 -10.12 -1.21 28.61
CA SER A 52 -8.91 -0.59 29.19
C SER A 52 -7.77 -0.44 28.19
N LYS A 53 -7.77 -1.28 27.16
CA LYS A 53 -6.78 -1.27 26.06
C LYS A 53 -7.21 -0.41 24.87
N LEU A 54 -8.37 0.23 24.93
CA LEU A 54 -8.90 1.03 23.81
C LEU A 54 -8.07 2.30 23.61
N THR A 55 -7.52 2.46 22.43
CA THR A 55 -6.75 3.65 22.03
C THR A 55 -7.53 4.54 21.06
N ASN A 56 -8.39 3.94 20.23
CA ASN A 56 -9.19 4.69 19.27
C ASN A 56 -10.49 3.94 18.97
N ILE A 57 -11.54 4.70 18.68
CA ILE A 57 -12.81 4.19 18.19
C ILE A 57 -13.30 5.05 17.04
N SER A 58 -13.68 4.42 15.96
CA SER A 58 -14.27 5.06 14.79
C SER A 58 -15.50 4.32 14.32
N VAL A 59 -16.35 5.00 13.57
CA VAL A 59 -17.55 4.40 12.97
C VAL A 59 -17.31 4.25 11.49
N ILE A 60 -17.55 3.06 10.97
CA ILE A 60 -17.49 2.78 9.55
C ILE A 60 -18.87 2.30 9.05
N LYS A 61 -19.16 2.58 7.77
CA LYS A 61 -20.32 2.04 7.07
C LYS A 61 -19.87 0.93 6.13
N PHE A 62 -20.29 -0.29 6.41
CA PHE A 62 -20.00 -1.44 5.59
C PHE A 62 -21.29 -2.06 5.06
N LYS A 63 -21.50 -2.05 3.75
CA LYS A 63 -22.77 -2.41 3.10
C LYS A 63 -23.93 -1.54 3.61
N LYS A 64 -24.87 -2.14 4.33
CA LYS A 64 -26.05 -1.46 4.94
C LYS A 64 -25.89 -1.23 6.43
N ASP A 65 -24.86 -1.81 7.06
CA ASP A 65 -24.65 -1.80 8.50
C ASP A 65 -23.56 -0.81 8.93
N TYR A 66 -23.66 -0.37 10.18
CA TYR A 66 -22.63 0.44 10.82
C TYR A 66 -21.84 -0.43 11.80
N TYR A 67 -20.53 -0.19 11.85
CA TYR A 67 -19.62 -0.90 12.74
C TYR A 67 -18.78 0.09 13.52
N TYR A 68 -18.60 -0.17 14.81
CA TYR A 68 -17.54 0.44 15.59
C TYR A 68 -16.25 -0.30 15.31
N GLN A 69 -15.26 0.41 14.82
CA GLN A 69 -13.90 -0.05 14.67
C GLN A 69 -13.11 0.39 15.88
N CYS A 70 -12.70 -0.55 16.72
CA CYS A 70 -11.99 -0.33 17.96
C CYS A 70 -10.53 -0.74 17.79
N ASP A 71 -9.61 0.19 17.98
CA ASP A 71 -8.17 -0.08 18.02
C ASP A 71 -7.77 -0.34 19.48
N LEU A 72 -7.31 -1.54 19.78
CA LEU A 72 -6.88 -1.99 21.11
C LEU A 72 -5.38 -2.16 21.12
N TYR A 73 -4.68 -1.44 22.02
CA TYR A 73 -3.25 -1.56 22.16
C TYR A 73 -2.91 -2.63 23.20
N ASP A 74 -2.11 -3.59 22.80
CA ASP A 74 -1.59 -4.60 23.69
C ASP A 74 -0.18 -4.24 24.13
N THR A 75 -0.02 -3.96 25.41
CA THR A 75 1.26 -3.54 26.01
C THR A 75 2.30 -4.66 26.06
N GLU A 76 1.88 -5.93 26.06
CA GLU A 76 2.80 -7.06 26.11
C GLU A 76 3.43 -7.33 24.74
N THR A 77 2.64 -7.20 23.68
CA THR A 77 3.11 -7.46 22.31
C THR A 77 3.51 -6.18 21.58
N GLU A 78 3.29 -5.01 22.17
CA GLU A 78 3.46 -3.69 21.54
C GLU A 78 2.72 -3.54 20.20
N LYS A 79 1.61 -4.25 20.05
CA LYS A 79 0.83 -4.27 18.81
C LYS A 79 -0.59 -3.77 19.00
N THR A 80 -1.09 -3.08 17.97
CA THR A 80 -2.50 -2.68 17.91
C THR A 80 -3.32 -3.77 17.23
N GLN A 81 -4.33 -4.25 17.92
CA GLN A 81 -5.33 -5.18 17.38
C GLN A 81 -6.63 -4.43 17.08
N LYS A 82 -7.21 -4.66 15.91
CA LYS A 82 -8.51 -4.11 15.56
C LYS A 82 -9.64 -5.08 15.88
N LYS A 83 -10.72 -4.54 16.40
CA LYS A 83 -11.97 -5.28 16.61
C LYS A 83 -13.13 -4.51 16.04
N PHE A 84 -14.09 -5.23 15.47
CA PHE A 84 -15.27 -4.66 14.84
C PHE A 84 -16.51 -5.13 15.56
N ILE A 85 -17.32 -4.16 15.99
CA ILE A 85 -18.57 -4.39 16.72
C ILE A 85 -19.70 -3.84 15.85
N ASN A 86 -20.66 -4.67 15.53
CA ASN A 86 -21.83 -4.22 14.79
C ASN A 86 -22.63 -3.24 15.68
N ALA A 87 -22.87 -2.04 15.18
CA ALA A 87 -23.52 -0.96 15.95
C ALA A 87 -25.00 -1.23 16.27
N ASN A 88 -25.67 -2.12 15.52
CA ASN A 88 -27.05 -2.46 15.73
C ASN A 88 -27.24 -3.61 16.72
N THR A 89 -26.37 -4.64 16.62
CA THR A 89 -26.50 -5.88 17.41
C THR A 89 -25.59 -5.93 18.61
N ASN A 90 -24.57 -5.06 18.69
CA ASN A 90 -23.48 -5.07 19.67
C ASN A 90 -22.68 -6.39 19.70
N ILE A 91 -22.66 -7.10 18.59
CA ILE A 91 -21.90 -8.34 18.46
C ILE A 91 -20.53 -8.05 17.89
N LEU A 92 -19.51 -8.65 18.51
CA LEU A 92 -18.14 -8.66 17.99
C LEU A 92 -18.08 -9.63 16.80
N GLU A 93 -17.76 -9.09 15.63
CA GLU A 93 -17.66 -9.87 14.41
C GLU A 93 -16.19 -10.13 14.03
N LYS A 94 -15.91 -11.38 13.67
CA LYS A 94 -14.60 -11.79 13.17
C LYS A 94 -14.55 -11.62 11.64
N ASN A 95 -13.36 -11.39 11.11
CA ASN A 95 -13.09 -11.27 9.66
C ASN A 95 -13.67 -10.03 8.95
N ILE A 96 -14.37 -9.15 9.64
CA ILE A 96 -14.93 -7.92 9.04
C ILE A 96 -13.81 -7.04 8.46
N GLU A 97 -12.64 -7.00 9.05
CA GLU A 97 -11.53 -6.19 8.53
C GLU A 97 -11.15 -6.55 7.10
N ILE A 98 -11.06 -7.85 6.80
CA ILE A 98 -10.72 -8.34 5.46
C ILE A 98 -11.87 -8.08 4.49
N GLU A 99 -13.12 -8.38 4.90
CA GLU A 99 -14.29 -8.12 4.07
C GLU A 99 -14.50 -6.63 3.80
N TYR A 100 -14.26 -5.79 4.80
CA TYR A 100 -14.32 -4.35 4.64
C TYR A 100 -13.26 -3.83 3.68
N ALA A 101 -12.02 -4.33 3.79
CA ALA A 101 -10.96 -3.99 2.85
C ALA A 101 -11.31 -4.39 1.41
N GLN A 102 -11.91 -5.56 1.19
CA GLN A 102 -12.40 -5.99 -0.13
C GLN A 102 -13.52 -5.08 -0.65
N TYR A 103 -14.45 -4.69 0.24
CA TYR A 103 -15.50 -3.75 -0.10
C TYR A 103 -14.94 -2.39 -0.52
N LEU A 104 -13.90 -1.91 0.17
CA LEU A 104 -13.21 -0.68 -0.21
C LEU A 104 -12.55 -0.80 -1.60
N VAL A 105 -11.89 -1.91 -1.91
CA VAL A 105 -11.35 -2.16 -3.26
C VAL A 105 -12.46 -2.10 -4.32
N PHE A 106 -13.60 -2.73 -4.04
CA PHE A 106 -14.76 -2.68 -4.94
C PHE A 106 -15.24 -1.24 -5.16
N LYS A 107 -15.35 -0.44 -4.09
CA LYS A 107 -15.74 0.98 -4.19
C LYS A 107 -14.72 1.79 -4.99
N PHE A 108 -13.44 1.61 -4.74
CA PHE A 108 -12.38 2.32 -5.45
C PHE A 108 -12.34 1.96 -6.94
N LYS A 109 -12.53 0.69 -7.30
CA LYS A 109 -12.67 0.29 -8.71
C LYS A 109 -13.85 0.97 -9.38
N LYS A 110 -15.00 1.03 -8.72
CA LYS A 110 -16.18 1.71 -9.25
C LYS A 110 -15.94 3.21 -9.43
N MET A 111 -15.26 3.86 -8.48
CA MET A 111 -14.89 5.28 -8.58
C MET A 111 -13.93 5.54 -9.76
N LEU A 112 -12.96 4.65 -9.99
CA LEU A 112 -12.04 4.76 -11.14
C LEU A 112 -12.79 4.63 -12.47
N LEU A 113 -13.67 3.66 -12.58
CA LEU A 113 -14.46 3.46 -13.81
C LEU A 113 -15.37 4.66 -14.10
N SER A 114 -16.00 5.23 -13.06
CA SER A 114 -16.86 6.42 -13.23
C SER A 114 -16.10 7.68 -13.62
N SER A 115 -14.83 7.80 -13.28
CA SER A 115 -13.99 8.94 -13.65
C SER A 115 -13.45 8.86 -15.09
N THR A 116 -13.41 7.67 -15.68
CA THR A 116 -12.91 7.44 -17.04
C THR A 116 -14.02 7.37 -18.10
N SER A 117 -15.26 7.14 -17.69
CA SER A 117 -16.41 7.07 -18.60
C SER A 117 -17.25 8.34 -18.54
N ASN A 118 -17.19 9.15 -19.61
CA ASN A 118 -18.10 10.29 -19.85
C ASN A 118 -19.52 9.86 -20.29
N CYS A 119 -19.94 8.61 -20.07
CA CYS A 119 -21.23 8.10 -20.54
C CYS A 119 -22.02 7.37 -19.45
N CYS A 120 -23.32 7.56 -19.53
CA CYS A 120 -24.41 7.26 -18.61
C CYS A 120 -24.71 5.78 -18.28
N ASP A 121 -23.80 4.82 -18.45
CA ASP A 121 -24.11 3.40 -18.37
C ASP A 121 -23.34 2.62 -17.27
N VAL A 122 -23.05 3.23 -16.12
CA VAL A 122 -22.43 2.51 -14.99
C VAL A 122 -23.46 2.06 -13.95
N GLU A 123 -24.69 1.78 -14.35
CA GLU A 123 -25.72 1.19 -13.48
C GLU A 123 -25.76 -0.34 -13.45
N ASN A 124 -24.95 -1.04 -14.22
CA ASN A 124 -24.85 -2.49 -14.08
C ASN A 124 -24.02 -2.85 -12.86
N SER A 125 -24.72 -2.88 -11.74
CA SER A 125 -24.28 -3.26 -10.41
C SER A 125 -23.73 -4.68 -10.40
N GLU A 126 -22.43 -4.84 -10.60
CA GLU A 126 -21.79 -6.02 -10.02
C GLU A 126 -22.02 -5.94 -8.52
N THR A 127 -22.76 -6.88 -7.99
CA THR A 127 -22.97 -7.01 -6.55
C THR A 127 -21.62 -7.31 -5.90
N PHE A 128 -21.33 -6.65 -4.79
CA PHE A 128 -20.12 -6.93 -4.03
C PHE A 128 -20.05 -8.42 -3.66
N ASN A 129 -19.04 -9.12 -4.19
CA ASN A 129 -18.71 -10.48 -3.85
C ASN A 129 -17.32 -10.50 -3.18
N PRO A 130 -17.22 -10.83 -1.88
CA PRO A 130 -15.95 -10.79 -1.17
C PRO A 130 -14.91 -11.79 -1.71
N ASN A 131 -15.36 -12.88 -2.32
CA ASN A 131 -14.47 -13.93 -2.80
C ASN A 131 -14.13 -13.81 -4.30
N PHE A 132 -14.60 -12.77 -4.98
CA PHE A 132 -14.38 -12.64 -6.41
C PHE A 132 -12.90 -12.45 -6.75
N LYS A 133 -12.30 -13.45 -7.38
CA LYS A 133 -10.88 -13.45 -7.79
C LYS A 133 -9.85 -13.19 -6.67
N LEU A 134 -10.24 -13.24 -5.41
CA LEU A 134 -9.30 -13.09 -4.30
C LEU A 134 -8.42 -14.35 -4.21
N LYS A 135 -7.10 -14.17 -4.26
CA LYS A 135 -6.10 -15.23 -4.12
C LYS A 135 -5.65 -15.38 -2.68
N THR A 136 -5.20 -14.28 -2.08
CA THR A 136 -4.77 -14.24 -0.69
C THR A 136 -5.16 -12.94 -0.02
N SER A 137 -5.31 -12.98 1.30
CA SER A 137 -5.51 -11.82 2.14
C SER A 137 -4.69 -11.94 3.43
N ALA A 138 -4.12 -10.85 3.89
CA ALA A 138 -3.38 -10.79 5.14
C ALA A 138 -3.43 -9.39 5.75
N VAL A 139 -3.46 -9.32 7.08
CA VAL A 139 -3.26 -8.06 7.81
C VAL A 139 -1.75 -7.91 8.06
N LEU A 140 -1.16 -6.83 7.55
CA LEU A 140 0.24 -6.51 7.75
C LEU A 140 0.37 -5.54 8.92
N THR A 141 1.14 -5.93 9.93
CA THR A 141 1.52 -5.11 11.09
C THR A 141 2.92 -4.54 10.97
N ASP A 142 3.71 -5.07 10.02
CA ASP A 142 5.09 -4.70 9.77
C ASP A 142 5.30 -4.34 8.30
N PHE A 143 6.27 -3.46 8.02
CA PHE A 143 6.58 -3.09 6.64
C PHE A 143 7.28 -4.24 5.90
N ASP A 144 6.78 -4.55 4.73
CA ASP A 144 7.48 -5.41 3.78
C ASP A 144 8.51 -4.58 2.99
N LYS A 145 9.78 -4.86 3.20
CA LYS A 145 10.89 -4.15 2.54
C LYS A 145 10.85 -4.24 1.01
N ARG A 146 10.19 -5.25 0.47
CA ARG A 146 10.14 -5.53 -0.96
C ARG A 146 9.00 -4.82 -1.68
N GLU A 147 7.79 -4.89 -1.11
CA GLU A 147 6.59 -4.39 -1.77
C GLU A 147 5.94 -3.22 -1.03
N TYR A 148 5.90 -3.27 0.29
CA TYR A 148 5.25 -2.26 1.11
C TYR A 148 6.24 -1.66 2.12
N GLY A 149 7.14 -0.81 1.65
CA GLY A 149 8.13 -0.11 2.48
C GLY A 149 7.54 1.05 3.27
N PHE A 150 8.34 1.64 4.14
CA PHE A 150 7.92 2.66 5.13
C PHE A 150 7.67 4.07 4.56
N VAL A 151 8.14 4.37 3.35
CA VAL A 151 8.09 5.73 2.81
C VAL A 151 6.64 6.12 2.49
N ASN A 152 6.12 7.14 3.20
CA ASN A 152 4.75 7.66 3.06
C ASN A 152 3.64 6.61 3.24
N LYS A 153 3.93 5.52 3.92
CA LYS A 153 2.99 4.43 4.18
C LYS A 153 2.76 4.26 5.67
N ARG A 154 1.62 3.69 6.03
CA ARG A 154 1.19 3.47 7.41
C ARG A 154 0.86 2.00 7.64
N LEU A 155 0.88 1.60 8.89
CA LEU A 155 0.46 0.29 9.37
C LEU A 155 -0.57 0.46 10.49
N PRO A 156 -1.43 -0.52 10.73
CA PRO A 156 -1.62 -1.74 9.96
C PRO A 156 -2.38 -1.53 8.66
N VAL A 157 -2.17 -2.42 7.68
CA VAL A 157 -2.91 -2.45 6.40
C VAL A 157 -3.35 -3.87 6.05
N VAL A 158 -4.44 -3.97 5.31
CA VAL A 158 -4.87 -5.24 4.72
C VAL A 158 -4.29 -5.38 3.33
N LYS A 159 -3.48 -6.41 3.12
CA LYS A 159 -3.00 -6.85 1.79
C LYS A 159 -4.03 -7.76 1.16
N LEU A 160 -4.47 -7.44 -0.05
CA LEU A 160 -5.40 -8.24 -0.85
C LEU A 160 -4.77 -8.52 -2.21
N GLU A 161 -4.41 -9.77 -2.45
CA GLU A 161 -3.88 -10.24 -3.72
C GLU A 161 -5.01 -10.86 -4.55
N TYR A 162 -5.20 -10.36 -5.77
CA TYR A 162 -6.22 -10.86 -6.67
C TYR A 162 -5.61 -11.73 -7.76
N ASN A 163 -6.38 -12.72 -8.20
CA ASN A 163 -6.02 -13.53 -9.35
C ASN A 163 -6.34 -12.78 -10.64
N SER A 164 -5.43 -11.89 -11.03
CA SER A 164 -5.48 -11.07 -12.24
C SER A 164 -4.23 -11.32 -13.08
N ASP A 165 -4.30 -11.12 -14.39
CA ASP A 165 -3.20 -11.37 -15.33
C ASP A 165 -1.97 -10.49 -15.01
N ASP A 166 -2.20 -9.29 -14.46
CA ASP A 166 -1.18 -8.34 -14.04
C ASP A 166 -0.70 -8.53 -12.60
N GLY A 167 -1.23 -9.52 -11.85
CA GLY A 167 -0.86 -9.81 -10.48
C GLY A 167 -1.14 -8.68 -9.50
N THR A 168 -2.25 -7.96 -9.70
CA THR A 168 -2.59 -6.78 -8.87
C THR A 168 -2.82 -7.14 -7.41
N THR A 169 -2.13 -6.39 -6.54
CA THR A 169 -2.25 -6.43 -5.08
C THR A 169 -2.65 -5.07 -4.55
N TYR A 170 -3.66 -5.03 -3.71
CA TYR A 170 -4.15 -3.81 -3.04
C TYR A 170 -3.72 -3.80 -1.58
N TYR A 171 -3.28 -2.64 -1.12
CA TYR A 171 -2.98 -2.38 0.30
C TYR A 171 -3.99 -1.36 0.81
N ILE A 172 -4.83 -1.76 1.75
CA ILE A 172 -5.94 -0.96 2.26
C ILE A 172 -5.71 -0.61 3.72
N GLU A 173 -5.69 0.67 4.03
CA GLU A 173 -5.72 1.19 5.39
C GLU A 173 -7.17 1.27 5.85
N THR A 174 -7.62 0.29 6.62
CA THR A 174 -9.02 0.17 7.06
C THR A 174 -9.41 1.23 8.08
N SER A 175 -8.45 1.74 8.88
CA SER A 175 -8.67 2.77 9.89
C SER A 175 -9.13 4.11 9.29
N THR A 176 -8.64 4.45 8.10
CA THR A 176 -8.99 5.71 7.41
C THR A 176 -9.78 5.46 6.13
N SER A 177 -10.20 4.20 5.89
CA SER A 177 -10.93 3.80 4.67
C SER A 177 -10.22 4.21 3.39
N ARG A 178 -8.89 4.08 3.36
CA ARG A 178 -8.02 4.63 2.33
C ARG A 178 -7.29 3.54 1.55
N LEU A 179 -7.14 3.78 0.24
CA LEU A 179 -6.22 3.05 -0.59
C LEU A 179 -4.79 3.51 -0.31
N ALA A 180 -3.99 2.65 0.34
CA ALA A 180 -2.61 2.95 0.69
C ALA A 180 -1.63 2.71 -0.46
N SER A 181 -1.86 1.64 -1.25
CA SER A 181 -1.02 1.31 -2.41
C SER A 181 -1.70 0.30 -3.32
N ILE A 182 -1.38 0.36 -4.61
CA ILE A 182 -1.62 -0.73 -5.56
C ILE A 182 -0.27 -1.14 -6.14
N ILE A 183 -0.05 -2.44 -6.26
CA ILE A 183 1.16 -3.01 -6.84
C ILE A 183 0.75 -4.05 -7.86
N ASN A 184 1.25 -3.94 -9.07
CA ASN A 184 1.13 -4.91 -10.13
C ASN A 184 2.50 -5.50 -10.50
N ASN A 185 2.55 -6.41 -11.46
CA ASN A 185 3.79 -7.04 -11.88
C ASN A 185 4.82 -6.03 -12.41
N ASP A 186 4.39 -4.96 -13.08
CA ASP A 186 5.30 -3.96 -13.64
C ASP A 186 5.91 -3.07 -12.56
N THR A 187 5.09 -2.57 -11.61
CA THR A 187 5.58 -1.81 -10.45
C THR A 187 6.47 -2.68 -9.55
N ARG A 188 6.19 -3.98 -9.49
CA ARG A 188 7.01 -4.94 -8.74
C ARG A 188 8.38 -5.14 -9.40
N ARG A 189 8.42 -5.30 -10.74
CA ARG A 189 9.66 -5.40 -11.52
C ARG A 189 10.50 -4.14 -11.42
N GLU A 190 9.86 -2.97 -11.52
CA GLU A 190 10.51 -1.68 -11.36
C GLU A 190 11.13 -1.54 -9.96
N GLY A 191 10.36 -1.83 -8.91
CA GLY A 191 10.84 -1.80 -7.53
C GLY A 191 12.02 -2.73 -7.28
N TYR A 192 12.00 -3.95 -7.82
CA TYR A 192 13.12 -4.89 -7.74
C TYR A 192 14.34 -4.41 -8.52
N SER A 193 14.14 -3.92 -9.75
CA SER A 193 15.22 -3.35 -10.55
C SER A 193 15.93 -2.23 -9.79
N PHE A 194 15.18 -1.30 -9.23
CA PHE A 194 15.72 -0.22 -8.42
C PHE A 194 16.42 -0.73 -7.16
N ALA A 195 15.83 -1.68 -6.44
CA ALA A 195 16.43 -2.24 -5.23
C ALA A 195 17.75 -2.99 -5.51
N ILE A 196 17.83 -3.73 -6.61
CA ILE A 196 19.03 -4.48 -6.99
C ILE A 196 20.14 -3.53 -7.44
N PHE A 197 19.84 -2.61 -8.37
CA PHE A 197 20.87 -1.81 -9.03
C PHE A 197 21.25 -0.53 -8.28
N HIS A 198 20.30 0.07 -7.51
CA HIS A 198 20.58 1.29 -6.75
C HIS A 198 20.86 1.05 -5.27
N LYS A 199 20.21 0.05 -4.68
CA LYS A 199 20.35 -0.22 -3.24
C LYS A 199 21.17 -1.45 -2.91
N PHE A 200 21.78 -2.07 -3.91
CA PHE A 200 22.60 -3.29 -3.75
C PHE A 200 21.88 -4.38 -2.91
N LEU A 201 20.61 -4.65 -3.22
CA LEU A 201 19.80 -5.62 -2.48
C LEU A 201 20.47 -7.00 -2.39
N LEU A 202 21.23 -7.40 -3.43
CA LEU A 202 21.99 -8.65 -3.45
C LEU A 202 23.08 -8.72 -2.36
N MET A 203 23.46 -7.58 -1.78
CA MET A 203 24.43 -7.49 -0.68
C MET A 203 23.76 -7.37 0.70
N GLU A 204 22.50 -7.76 0.85
CA GLU A 204 21.76 -7.66 2.12
C GLU A 204 22.45 -8.47 3.23
N TRP A 205 23.13 -9.56 2.88
CA TRP A 205 23.95 -10.38 3.78
C TRP A 205 25.13 -9.63 4.44
N ALA A 206 25.63 -8.58 3.79
CA ALA A 206 26.76 -7.78 4.31
C ALA A 206 26.32 -6.69 5.32
N GLY A 207 25.01 -6.53 5.52
CA GLY A 207 24.43 -5.53 6.40
C GLY A 207 24.29 -4.13 5.78
N ARG A 208 23.55 -3.28 6.48
CA ARG A 208 23.16 -1.95 6.00
C ARG A 208 24.36 -1.03 5.73
N ASN A 209 25.31 -0.98 6.69
CA ASN A 209 26.44 -0.06 6.61
C ASN A 209 27.34 -0.32 5.39
N ILE A 210 27.62 -1.60 5.11
CA ILE A 210 28.47 -1.99 3.97
C ILE A 210 27.74 -1.64 2.66
N ARG A 211 26.46 -1.86 2.59
CA ARG A 211 25.62 -1.56 1.44
C ARG A 211 25.56 -0.06 1.16
N ASP A 212 25.36 0.77 2.21
CA ASP A 212 25.37 2.23 2.08
C ASP A 212 26.74 2.75 1.65
N PHE A 213 27.84 2.19 2.18
CA PHE A 213 29.21 2.49 1.77
C PHE A 213 29.47 2.15 0.30
N MET A 214 29.04 1.00 -0.18
CA MET A 214 29.15 0.61 -1.59
C MET A 214 28.37 1.54 -2.50
N THR A 215 27.21 2.01 -2.07
CA THR A 215 26.41 3.00 -2.81
C THR A 215 27.15 4.31 -2.95
N ILE A 216 27.77 4.81 -1.87
CA ILE A 216 28.57 6.05 -1.87
C ILE A 216 29.78 5.92 -2.80
N ILE A 217 30.54 4.83 -2.71
CA ILE A 217 31.70 4.60 -3.59
C ILE A 217 31.28 4.55 -5.07
N SER A 218 30.16 3.88 -5.36
CA SER A 218 29.66 3.78 -6.72
C SER A 218 29.26 5.14 -7.28
N ALA A 219 28.57 5.96 -6.48
CA ALA A 219 28.18 7.32 -6.85
C ALA A 219 29.40 8.23 -7.10
N LEU A 220 30.41 8.17 -6.23
CA LEU A 220 31.67 8.90 -6.40
C LEU A 220 32.41 8.45 -7.66
N GLY A 221 32.48 7.15 -7.94
CA GLY A 221 33.09 6.63 -9.17
C GLY A 221 32.41 7.16 -10.43
N ILE A 222 31.09 7.21 -10.46
CA ILE A 222 30.32 7.78 -11.57
C ILE A 222 30.61 9.27 -11.73
N LEU A 223 30.64 10.02 -10.63
CA LEU A 223 30.94 11.46 -10.64
C LEU A 223 32.34 11.73 -11.24
N VAL A 224 33.37 11.01 -10.80
CA VAL A 224 34.75 11.15 -11.31
C VAL A 224 34.81 10.87 -12.82
N VAL A 225 34.21 9.78 -13.28
CA VAL A 225 34.19 9.45 -14.73
C VAL A 225 33.44 10.52 -15.53
N SER A 226 32.32 11.05 -15.00
CA SER A 226 31.56 12.10 -15.66
C SER A 226 32.36 13.40 -15.79
N VAL A 227 33.08 13.82 -14.73
CA VAL A 227 33.94 15.02 -14.74
C VAL A 227 35.11 14.83 -15.72
N LEU A 228 35.78 13.68 -15.70
CA LEU A 228 36.87 13.39 -16.65
C LEU A 228 36.36 13.37 -18.10
N GLY A 229 35.21 12.79 -18.36
CA GLY A 229 34.55 12.83 -19.66
C GLY A 229 34.27 14.25 -20.15
N LEU A 230 33.78 15.11 -19.28
CA LEU A 230 33.51 16.52 -19.58
C LEU A 230 34.83 17.28 -19.90
N ILE A 231 35.87 17.09 -19.09
CA ILE A 231 37.18 17.71 -19.32
C ILE A 231 37.77 17.28 -20.68
N LEU A 232 37.72 15.98 -21.00
CA LEU A 232 38.18 15.46 -22.29
C LEU A 232 37.36 16.01 -23.46
N PHE A 233 36.05 16.14 -23.30
CA PHE A 233 35.19 16.73 -24.32
C PHE A 233 35.53 18.21 -24.57
N MET A 234 35.77 18.99 -23.53
CA MET A 234 36.17 20.41 -23.67
C MET A 234 37.55 20.61 -24.28
N ARG A 235 38.48 19.66 -24.01
CA ARG A 235 39.83 19.72 -24.59
C ARG A 235 39.88 19.31 -26.07
N ARG A 236 38.87 18.66 -26.60
CA ARG A 236 38.79 18.22 -27.99
C ARG A 236 38.32 19.32 -28.96
N LYS A 237 37.96 20.50 -28.47
CA LYS A 237 37.74 21.73 -29.23
C LYS A 237 39.06 22.53 -29.30
#